data_709e027c4fac015c2ac3ebf4d2396605
#
_entry.id   709e027c4fac015c2ac3ebf4d2396605
#
_cell.length_a   1.000
_cell.length_b   1.000
_cell.length_c   1.000
_cell.angle_alpha   90.00
_cell.angle_beta   90.00
_cell.angle_gamma   90.00
#
_symmetry.space_group_name_H-M   'P 1'
#
loop_
_entity.id
_entity.type
_entity.pdbx_description
1 polymer ?
#
loop_
_entity_poly.entity_id
_entity_poly.type
_entity_poly.pdbx_seq_one_letter_code
_entity_poly.pdbx_strand_id
1 'polypeptide(L)'
;MKKITLLIVAILFTTTSFAQSAQNEIELIQSVYGMEKKEIVTDWVELNENQKTDFWVLYDAYELKRKELGKNKFALLLKYVDDYGEILSEDAELIMKESIPLRKKSDKLIDNYYKKIKKKTDAVVALQFYQIERYLSGIIRLELLEEIYTTKN
;
A
#
# COMPACT_ATOMS: atom_id res chain seq x y z
N MET A 1 12.81 -9.69 10.05
CA MET A 1 11.35 -9.69 9.95
C MET A 1 10.62 -9.33 11.26
N LYS A 2 11.21 -9.51 12.45
CA LYS A 2 10.55 -9.19 13.75
C LYS A 2 10.61 -7.74 14.22
N LYS A 3 11.25 -6.81 13.49
CA LYS A 3 11.45 -5.43 13.93
C LYS A 3 10.52 -4.39 13.28
N ILE A 4 9.81 -4.75 12.20
CA ILE A 4 8.88 -3.87 11.48
C ILE A 4 7.54 -3.76 12.20
N THR A 5 7.09 -4.85 12.81
CA THR A 5 5.81 -4.95 13.54
C THR A 5 5.72 -3.99 14.74
N LEU A 6 6.86 -3.67 15.36
CA LEU A 6 6.90 -2.82 16.58
C LEU A 6 6.72 -1.32 16.32
N LEU A 7 6.96 -0.84 15.10
CA LEU A 7 6.86 0.59 14.78
C LEU A 7 5.43 1.03 14.44
N ILE A 8 4.60 0.12 13.94
CA ILE A 8 3.21 0.41 13.54
C ILE A 8 2.29 0.49 14.77
N VAL A 9 2.55 -0.32 15.80
CA VAL A 9 1.71 -0.41 17.01
C VAL A 9 1.84 0.82 17.91
N ALA A 10 2.97 1.53 17.92
CA ALA A 10 3.20 2.65 18.83
C ALA A 10 2.49 3.95 18.41
N ILE A 11 1.92 4.06 17.22
CA ILE A 11 1.38 5.30 16.65
C ILE A 11 -0.13 5.47 16.87
N LEU A 12 -0.84 4.43 17.32
CA LEU A 12 -2.30 4.44 17.41
C LEU A 12 -2.90 5.01 18.72
N PHE A 13 -2.10 5.51 19.67
CA PHE A 13 -2.60 5.86 21.01
C PHE A 13 -2.37 7.32 21.44
N THR A 14 -2.74 8.34 20.66
CA THR A 14 -2.94 9.68 21.24
C THR A 14 -4.08 10.43 20.58
N THR A 15 -5.20 10.51 21.28
CA THR A 15 -6.40 11.23 20.88
C THR A 15 -6.31 12.74 21.13
N THR A 16 -6.85 13.49 20.19
CA THR A 16 -7.32 14.89 20.12
C THR A 16 -6.41 15.91 19.41
N SER A 17 -6.79 16.20 18.20
CA SER A 17 -6.42 17.23 17.19
C SER A 17 -6.12 16.62 15.81
N PHE A 18 -7.05 15.87 15.23
CA PHE A 18 -6.69 14.65 14.53
C PHE A 18 -6.70 14.67 13.00
N ALA A 19 -7.28 15.60 12.29
CA ALA A 19 -7.29 15.51 10.83
C ALA A 19 -5.91 15.79 10.20
N GLN A 20 -5.14 16.68 10.81
CA GLN A 20 -3.82 17.08 10.30
C GLN A 20 -2.70 16.15 10.79
N SER A 21 -2.84 15.58 11.97
CA SER A 21 -1.88 14.62 12.53
C SER A 21 -1.96 13.27 11.85
N ALA A 22 -3.16 12.72 11.63
CA ALA A 22 -3.37 11.46 10.95
C ALA A 22 -2.83 11.48 9.49
N GLN A 23 -2.98 12.60 8.80
CA GLN A 23 -2.44 12.76 7.45
C GLN A 23 -0.90 12.72 7.44
N ASN A 24 -0.25 13.38 8.41
CA ASN A 24 1.20 13.41 8.54
C ASN A 24 1.76 12.02 8.94
N GLU A 25 1.05 11.30 9.81
CA GLU A 25 1.40 9.93 10.21
C GLU A 25 1.32 8.95 9.05
N ILE A 26 0.25 9.03 8.23
CA ILE A 26 0.12 8.23 7.02
C ILE A 26 1.28 8.52 6.05
N GLU A 27 1.65 9.78 5.87
CA GLU A 27 2.76 10.15 4.99
C GLU A 27 4.10 9.63 5.49
N LEU A 28 4.33 9.67 6.80
CA LEU A 28 5.53 9.11 7.43
C LEU A 28 5.60 7.59 7.24
N ILE A 29 4.53 6.86 7.57
CA ILE A 29 4.44 5.41 7.37
C ILE A 29 4.66 5.05 5.90
N GLN A 30 4.03 5.75 4.98
CA GLN A 30 4.21 5.51 3.55
C GLN A 30 5.62 5.84 3.07
N SER A 31 6.30 6.78 3.70
CA SER A 31 7.69 7.13 3.37
C SER A 31 8.66 6.04 3.82
N VAL A 32 8.58 5.63 5.08
CA VAL A 32 9.43 4.56 5.64
C VAL A 32 9.19 3.24 4.89
N TYR A 33 7.92 2.85 4.77
CA TYR A 33 7.54 1.64 4.04
C TYR A 33 7.97 1.70 2.55
N GLY A 34 7.91 2.88 1.94
CA GLY A 34 8.32 3.06 0.55
C GLY A 34 9.81 2.90 0.33
N MET A 35 10.66 3.25 1.30
CA MET A 35 12.11 3.02 1.24
C MET A 35 12.43 1.53 1.35
N GLU A 36 11.91 0.86 2.37
CA GLU A 36 12.09 -0.59 2.55
C GLU A 36 11.55 -1.39 1.36
N LYS A 37 10.40 -0.98 0.83
CA LYS A 37 9.81 -1.58 -0.37
C LYS A 37 10.71 -1.43 -1.59
N LYS A 38 11.35 -0.29 -1.78
CA LYS A 38 12.26 -0.05 -2.91
C LYS A 38 13.49 -0.95 -2.82
N GLU A 39 14.01 -1.20 -1.62
CA GLU A 39 15.10 -2.16 -1.38
C GLU A 39 14.67 -3.57 -1.77
N ILE A 40 13.51 -4.02 -1.29
CA ILE A 40 12.96 -5.34 -1.64
C ILE A 40 12.78 -5.50 -3.16
N VAL A 41 12.27 -4.47 -3.83
CA VAL A 41 12.11 -4.51 -5.29
C VAL A 41 13.46 -4.51 -6.01
N THR A 42 14.46 -3.82 -5.48
CA THR A 42 15.84 -3.83 -6.02
C THR A 42 16.46 -5.22 -5.96
N ASP A 43 16.21 -5.95 -4.86
CA ASP A 43 16.73 -7.30 -4.68
C ASP A 43 15.97 -8.36 -5.49
N TRP A 44 14.70 -8.09 -5.79
CA TRP A 44 13.82 -9.05 -6.47
C TRP A 44 13.85 -8.92 -7.99
N VAL A 45 13.97 -7.70 -8.52
CA VAL A 45 13.89 -7.43 -9.96
C VAL A 45 15.29 -7.38 -10.56
N GLU A 46 15.60 -8.35 -11.42
CA GLU A 46 16.89 -8.44 -12.11
C GLU A 46 16.94 -7.49 -13.31
N LEU A 47 17.71 -6.42 -13.18
CA LEU A 47 17.86 -5.38 -14.20
C LEU A 47 19.28 -5.37 -14.76
N ASN A 48 19.40 -5.40 -16.08
CA ASN A 48 20.67 -5.03 -16.73
C ASN A 48 20.83 -3.50 -16.81
N GLU A 49 22.03 -3.02 -17.13
CA GLU A 49 22.36 -1.58 -17.12
C GLU A 49 21.45 -0.75 -18.04
N ASN A 50 21.03 -1.31 -19.19
CA ASN A 50 20.20 -0.60 -20.15
C ASN A 50 18.74 -0.47 -19.70
N GLN A 51 18.30 -1.34 -18.77
CA GLN A 51 16.92 -1.38 -18.27
C GLN A 51 16.71 -0.53 -17.01
N LYS A 52 17.77 -0.30 -16.23
CA LYS A 52 17.68 0.36 -14.91
C LYS A 52 16.98 1.70 -14.97
N THR A 53 17.40 2.59 -15.85
CA THR A 53 16.84 3.95 -15.94
C THR A 53 15.36 3.93 -16.27
N ASP A 54 14.98 3.20 -17.32
CA ASP A 54 13.57 3.12 -17.76
C ASP A 54 12.67 2.44 -16.72
N PHE A 55 13.18 1.40 -16.06
CA PHE A 55 12.45 0.72 -14.99
C PHE A 55 12.18 1.65 -13.81
N TRP A 56 13.21 2.30 -13.25
CA TRP A 56 13.05 3.12 -12.05
C TRP A 56 12.20 4.37 -12.29
N VAL A 57 12.28 4.99 -13.45
CA VAL A 57 11.38 6.10 -13.83
C VAL A 57 9.91 5.65 -13.82
N LEU A 58 9.62 4.46 -14.37
CA LEU A 58 8.27 3.91 -14.37
C LEU A 58 7.83 3.46 -12.98
N TYR A 59 8.73 2.86 -12.21
CA TYR A 59 8.46 2.41 -10.85
C TYR A 59 8.13 3.59 -9.91
N ASP A 60 8.92 4.65 -9.94
CA ASP A 60 8.67 5.85 -9.12
C ASP A 60 7.33 6.52 -9.49
N ALA A 61 7.01 6.57 -10.78
CA ALA A 61 5.70 7.06 -11.24
C ALA A 61 4.52 6.14 -10.84
N TYR A 62 4.74 4.84 -10.75
CA TYR A 62 3.80 3.88 -10.21
C TYR A 62 3.59 4.10 -8.71
N GLU A 63 4.67 4.20 -7.93
CA GLU A 63 4.63 4.38 -6.49
C GLU A 63 3.88 5.64 -6.07
N LEU A 64 4.07 6.75 -6.79
CA LEU A 64 3.33 7.98 -6.53
C LEU A 64 1.81 7.74 -6.58
N LYS A 65 1.32 7.07 -7.63
CA LYS A 65 -0.11 6.76 -7.79
C LYS A 65 -0.61 5.70 -6.82
N ARG A 66 0.23 4.71 -6.49
CA ARG A 66 -0.08 3.70 -5.49
C ARG A 66 -0.29 4.32 -4.11
N LYS A 67 0.60 5.25 -3.72
CA LYS A 67 0.50 5.98 -2.45
C LYS A 67 -0.80 6.79 -2.36
N GLU A 68 -1.19 7.47 -3.44
CA GLU A 68 -2.46 8.20 -3.49
C GLU A 68 -3.67 7.27 -3.30
N LEU A 69 -3.69 6.12 -3.97
CA LEU A 69 -4.74 5.12 -3.77
C LEU A 69 -4.73 4.53 -2.36
N GLY A 70 -3.55 4.37 -1.76
CA GLY A 70 -3.39 3.96 -0.38
C GLY A 70 -3.99 4.94 0.62
N LYS A 71 -3.74 6.25 0.44
CA LYS A 71 -4.36 7.30 1.23
C LYS A 71 -5.89 7.24 1.16
N ASN A 72 -6.45 7.08 -0.03
CA ASN A 72 -7.90 6.99 -0.22
C ASN A 72 -8.51 5.76 0.47
N LYS A 73 -7.80 4.61 0.44
CA LYS A 73 -8.24 3.40 1.16
C LYS A 73 -8.22 3.59 2.67
N PHE A 74 -7.18 4.23 3.18
CA PHE A 74 -7.07 4.50 4.61
C PHE A 74 -8.11 5.53 5.08
N ALA A 75 -8.32 6.61 4.33
CA ALA A 75 -9.36 7.60 4.61
C ALA A 75 -10.76 6.97 4.62
N LEU A 76 -11.01 6.01 3.71
CA LEU A 76 -12.25 5.26 3.70
C LEU A 76 -12.42 4.41 4.96
N LEU A 77 -11.36 3.74 5.41
CA LEU A 77 -11.39 2.96 6.63
C LEU A 77 -11.72 3.84 7.85
N LEU A 78 -10.98 4.94 8.02
CA LEU A 78 -11.19 5.89 9.12
C LEU A 78 -12.59 6.50 9.15
N LYS A 79 -13.23 6.64 8.00
CA LYS A 79 -14.59 7.20 7.90
C LYS A 79 -15.65 6.31 8.57
N TYR A 80 -15.41 5.01 8.62
CA TYR A 80 -16.40 4.01 9.05
C TYR A 80 -15.98 3.20 10.27
N VAL A 81 -14.91 3.60 10.94
CA VAL A 81 -14.43 2.97 12.17
C VAL A 81 -14.77 3.89 13.33
N ASP A 82 -15.37 3.36 14.39
CA ASP A 82 -15.66 4.12 15.60
C ASP A 82 -14.41 4.34 16.47
N ASP A 83 -14.56 5.07 17.58
CA ASP A 83 -13.47 5.39 18.52
C ASP A 83 -12.82 4.14 19.16
N TYR A 84 -13.47 2.98 19.07
CA TYR A 84 -12.99 1.70 19.59
C TYR A 84 -12.37 0.80 18.50
N GLY A 85 -12.25 1.29 17.27
CA GLY A 85 -11.71 0.53 16.13
C GLY A 85 -12.72 -0.46 15.53
N GLU A 86 -14.00 -0.36 15.84
CA GLU A 86 -15.05 -1.23 15.31
C GLU A 86 -15.71 -0.62 14.07
N ILE A 87 -16.02 -1.47 13.09
CA ILE A 87 -16.79 -1.08 11.92
C ILE A 87 -18.28 -1.17 12.29
N LEU A 88 -19.00 -0.06 12.12
CA LEU A 88 -20.43 -0.01 12.37
C LEU A 88 -21.18 -0.89 11.35
N SER A 89 -22.09 -1.73 11.86
CA SER A 89 -22.79 -2.70 11.02
C SER A 89 -23.68 -2.06 9.95
N GLU A 90 -24.25 -0.91 10.24
CA GLU A 90 -25.07 -0.13 9.31
C GLU A 90 -24.27 0.49 8.15
N ASP A 91 -22.95 0.65 8.32
CA ASP A 91 -22.06 1.21 7.31
C ASP A 91 -21.38 0.15 6.43
N ALA A 92 -21.55 -1.15 6.75
CA ALA A 92 -20.85 -2.23 6.04
C ALA A 92 -21.09 -2.23 4.51
N GLU A 93 -22.32 -1.96 4.08
CA GLU A 93 -22.64 -1.87 2.65
C GLU A 93 -21.98 -0.65 1.98
N LEU A 94 -21.95 0.49 2.68
CA LEU A 94 -21.29 1.71 2.19
C LEU A 94 -19.80 1.51 2.07
N ILE A 95 -19.16 0.86 3.04
CA ILE A 95 -17.74 0.48 3.00
C ILE A 95 -17.46 -0.35 1.74
N MET A 96 -18.24 -1.39 1.51
CA MET A 96 -18.05 -2.27 0.36
C MET A 96 -18.26 -1.54 -0.97
N LYS A 97 -19.27 -0.69 -1.05
CA LYS A 97 -19.57 0.12 -2.23
C LYS A 97 -18.40 1.04 -2.62
N GLU A 98 -17.70 1.61 -1.64
CA GLU A 98 -16.55 2.48 -1.88
C GLU A 98 -15.24 1.68 -2.03
N SER A 99 -15.05 0.57 -1.29
CA SER A 99 -13.84 -0.26 -1.32
C SER A 99 -13.64 -1.01 -2.64
N ILE A 100 -14.71 -1.55 -3.22
CA ILE A 100 -14.63 -2.33 -4.47
C ILE A 100 -14.04 -1.51 -5.63
N PRO A 101 -14.49 -0.28 -5.90
CA PRO A 101 -13.87 0.58 -6.92
C PRO A 101 -12.40 0.89 -6.65
N LEU A 102 -12.02 1.15 -5.39
CA LEU A 102 -10.63 1.42 -5.01
C LEU A 102 -9.72 0.21 -5.26
N ARG A 103 -10.20 -1.00 -4.92
CA ARG A 103 -9.49 -2.24 -5.23
C ARG A 103 -9.28 -2.40 -6.75
N LYS A 104 -10.35 -2.24 -7.54
CA LYS A 104 -10.28 -2.31 -9.01
C LYS A 104 -9.31 -1.28 -9.60
N LYS A 105 -9.26 -0.05 -9.06
CA LYS A 105 -8.30 0.97 -9.47
C LYS A 105 -6.86 0.54 -9.18
N SER A 106 -6.60 -0.09 -8.02
CA SER A 106 -5.28 -0.60 -7.66
C SER A 106 -4.84 -1.74 -8.58
N ASP A 107 -5.70 -2.70 -8.84
CA ASP A 107 -5.43 -3.81 -9.76
C ASP A 107 -5.11 -3.26 -11.18
N LYS A 108 -5.94 -2.34 -11.68
CA LYS A 108 -5.72 -1.70 -12.98
C LYS A 108 -4.42 -0.89 -13.04
N LEU A 109 -4.01 -0.29 -11.92
CA LEU A 109 -2.74 0.43 -11.84
C LEU A 109 -1.55 -0.51 -12.07
N ILE A 110 -1.50 -1.64 -11.36
CA ILE A 110 -0.44 -2.66 -11.53
C ILE A 110 -0.44 -3.17 -12.99
N ASP A 111 -1.60 -3.54 -13.55
CA ASP A 111 -1.72 -4.02 -14.91
C ASP A 111 -1.21 -3.02 -15.96
N ASN A 112 -1.50 -1.73 -15.75
CA ASN A 112 -1.06 -0.67 -16.66
C ASN A 112 0.46 -0.49 -16.60
N TYR A 113 1.05 -0.57 -15.40
CA TYR A 113 2.50 -0.42 -15.27
C TYR A 113 3.26 -1.67 -15.70
N TYR A 114 2.70 -2.86 -15.51
CA TYR A 114 3.20 -4.08 -16.15
C TYR A 114 3.38 -3.90 -17.66
N LYS A 115 2.34 -3.39 -18.36
CA LYS A 115 2.40 -3.16 -19.82
C LYS A 115 3.45 -2.12 -20.22
N LYS A 116 3.59 -1.04 -19.42
CA LYS A 116 4.59 0.02 -19.66
C LYS A 116 6.01 -0.49 -19.46
N ILE A 117 6.26 -1.20 -18.36
CA ILE A 117 7.55 -1.80 -18.03
C ILE A 117 7.93 -2.82 -19.11
N LYS A 118 7.00 -3.73 -19.48
CA LYS A 118 7.22 -4.70 -20.56
C LYS A 118 7.66 -4.05 -21.87
N LYS A 119 7.08 -2.89 -22.20
CA LYS A 119 7.42 -2.16 -23.43
C LYS A 119 8.80 -1.51 -23.38
N LYS A 120 9.27 -1.12 -22.20
CA LYS A 120 10.51 -0.36 -22.00
C LYS A 120 11.68 -1.23 -21.58
N THR A 121 11.41 -2.39 -21.01
CA THR A 121 12.40 -3.38 -20.60
C THR A 121 12.16 -4.68 -21.37
N ASP A 122 11.62 -5.69 -20.72
CA ASP A 122 11.20 -6.97 -21.34
C ASP A 122 10.08 -7.64 -20.52
N ALA A 123 9.68 -8.85 -20.95
CA ALA A 123 8.59 -9.58 -20.32
C ALA A 123 8.97 -10.17 -18.97
N VAL A 124 10.25 -10.50 -18.73
CA VAL A 124 10.74 -11.10 -17.48
C VAL A 124 10.75 -10.04 -16.39
N VAL A 125 11.36 -8.88 -16.64
CA VAL A 125 11.36 -7.73 -15.73
C VAL A 125 9.93 -7.30 -15.37
N ALA A 126 9.04 -7.24 -16.36
CA ALA A 126 7.64 -6.88 -16.11
C ALA A 126 6.91 -7.93 -15.28
N LEU A 127 7.18 -9.22 -15.46
CA LEU A 127 6.64 -10.30 -14.64
C LEU A 127 7.15 -10.20 -13.20
N GLN A 128 8.44 -9.98 -13.00
CA GLN A 128 9.03 -9.81 -11.67
C GLN A 128 8.41 -8.60 -10.94
N PHE A 129 8.27 -7.46 -11.60
CA PHE A 129 7.53 -6.30 -11.07
C PHE A 129 6.11 -6.68 -10.67
N TYR A 130 5.35 -7.34 -11.54
CA TYR A 130 3.97 -7.71 -11.28
C TYR A 130 3.85 -8.62 -10.05
N GLN A 131 4.71 -9.64 -9.97
CA GLN A 131 4.68 -10.61 -8.88
C GLN A 131 5.05 -9.97 -7.54
N ILE A 132 6.13 -9.16 -7.48
CA ILE A 132 6.55 -8.54 -6.22
C ILE A 132 5.50 -7.53 -5.72
N GLU A 133 4.88 -6.75 -6.61
CA GLU A 133 3.83 -5.80 -6.23
C GLU A 133 2.59 -6.50 -5.68
N ARG A 134 2.18 -7.64 -6.28
CA ARG A 134 1.07 -8.45 -5.78
C ARG A 134 1.39 -9.08 -4.43
N TYR A 135 2.59 -9.58 -4.26
CA TYR A 135 3.08 -10.17 -3.01
C TYR A 135 3.09 -9.14 -1.87
N LEU A 136 3.73 -7.97 -2.08
CA LEU A 136 3.81 -6.91 -1.07
C LEU A 136 2.42 -6.35 -0.71
N SER A 137 1.54 -6.20 -1.69
CA SER A 137 0.14 -5.80 -1.44
C SER A 137 -0.62 -6.84 -0.59
N GLY A 138 -0.30 -8.11 -0.75
CA GLY A 138 -0.85 -9.20 0.05
C GLY A 138 -0.38 -9.16 1.51
N ILE A 139 0.92 -8.94 1.74
CA ILE A 139 1.49 -8.81 3.09
C ILE A 139 0.84 -7.65 3.84
N ILE A 140 0.78 -6.46 3.24
CA ILE A 140 0.17 -5.28 3.88
C ILE A 140 -1.28 -5.58 4.27
N ARG A 141 -2.02 -6.22 3.39
CA ARG A 141 -3.41 -6.58 3.68
C ARG A 141 -3.52 -7.56 4.84
N LEU A 142 -2.62 -8.53 4.92
CA LEU A 142 -2.59 -9.52 6.00
C LEU A 142 -2.27 -8.84 7.34
N GLU A 143 -1.24 -8.02 7.39
CA GLU A 143 -0.85 -7.28 8.59
C GLU A 143 -1.98 -6.37 9.11
N LEU A 144 -2.66 -5.64 8.22
CA LEU A 144 -3.80 -4.81 8.57
C LEU A 144 -4.97 -5.64 9.14
N LEU A 145 -5.24 -6.82 8.59
CA LEU A 145 -6.27 -7.71 9.11
C LEU A 145 -5.90 -8.30 10.47
N GLU A 146 -4.66 -8.71 10.66
CA GLU A 146 -4.16 -9.22 11.95
C GLU A 146 -4.28 -8.16 13.05
N GLU A 147 -3.96 -6.91 12.75
CA GLU A 147 -4.10 -5.82 13.71
C GLU A 147 -5.56 -5.58 14.11
N ILE A 148 -6.48 -5.55 13.15
CA ILE A 148 -7.92 -5.42 13.42
C ILE A 148 -8.44 -6.58 14.29
N TYR A 149 -7.96 -7.82 14.05
CA TYR A 149 -8.40 -8.98 14.84
C TYR A 149 -7.75 -9.07 16.22
N THR A 150 -6.52 -8.60 16.40
CA THR A 150 -5.83 -8.65 17.70
C THR A 150 -6.29 -7.56 18.66
N THR A 151 -6.82 -6.45 18.17
CA THR A 151 -7.43 -5.41 19.03
C THR A 151 -8.81 -5.80 19.58
N LYS A 152 -9.42 -6.89 19.06
CA LYS A 152 -10.72 -7.40 19.53
C LYS A 152 -10.65 -8.41 20.69
N ASN A 153 -9.47 -8.84 21.10
CA ASN A 153 -9.25 -9.79 22.21
C ASN A 153 -8.40 -9.15 23.31
#